data_7ad1b1398c5a5c01f1ff7a05d71e6242
#
_entry.id   7ad1b1398c5a5c01f1ff7a05d71e6242
#
_cell.length_a   1.000
_cell.length_b   1.000
_cell.length_c   1.000
_cell.angle_alpha   90.00
_cell.angle_beta   90.00
_cell.angle_gamma   90.00
#
_symmetry.space_group_name_H-M   'P 1'
#
loop_
_entity.id
_entity.type
_entity.pdbx_description
1 polymer ?
#
loop_
_entity_poly.entity_id
_entity_poly.type
_entity_poly.pdbx_seq_one_letter_code
_entity_poly.pdbx_strand_id
1 'polypeptide(L)'
;ELMRIQPDIADAPDARELPPVCGQVDYNDVSFDYAGGVNVLSHIDLHIAPGETLAVVGPSGGGKTTLCQLLPRFYDVTQGSVCIDGIDVRTVTQASLRRCVGVLQQEVFLFADTIRENIRYGRPDATDAEIEQAARCAEIDREIRAMPDGYDTYVGERGVMLSGGQKQRLSIARLFLKNPQILILDEATS
;
A
#
# COMPACT_ATOMS: atom_id res chain seq x y z
N GLU A 1 -6.13 13.72 -25.32
CA GLU A 1 -4.65 13.73 -25.09
C GLU A 1 -4.24 12.81 -23.93
N LEU A 2 -4.94 12.84 -22.78
CA LEU A 2 -4.64 11.98 -21.61
C LEU A 2 -4.62 10.47 -21.92
N MET A 3 -5.44 9.99 -22.84
CA MET A 3 -5.49 8.58 -23.26
C MET A 3 -4.28 8.11 -24.10
N ARG A 4 -3.35 9.00 -24.46
CA ARG A 4 -2.13 8.68 -25.23
C ARG A 4 -0.87 8.61 -24.36
N ILE A 5 -0.97 8.96 -23.09
CA ILE A 5 0.15 8.88 -22.16
C ILE A 5 0.30 7.40 -21.76
N GLN A 6 1.42 6.80 -22.12
CA GLN A 6 1.77 5.47 -21.62
C GLN A 6 2.26 5.60 -20.19
N PRO A 7 1.82 4.70 -19.28
CA PRO A 7 2.35 4.70 -17.91
C PRO A 7 3.85 4.33 -17.93
N ASP A 8 4.63 4.99 -17.10
CA ASP A 8 6.08 4.71 -16.95
C ASP A 8 6.32 3.27 -16.47
N ILE A 9 5.40 2.74 -15.66
CA ILE A 9 5.45 1.37 -15.14
C ILE A 9 4.30 0.57 -15.75
N ALA A 10 4.66 -0.44 -16.54
CA ALA A 10 3.72 -1.38 -17.16
C ALA A 10 4.16 -2.82 -16.86
N ASP A 11 3.20 -3.74 -16.93
CA ASP A 11 3.52 -5.17 -16.81
C ASP A 11 4.32 -5.60 -18.06
N ALA A 12 5.35 -6.42 -17.82
CA ALA A 12 6.09 -7.03 -18.92
C ALA A 12 5.16 -7.95 -19.73
N PRO A 13 5.37 -8.14 -21.06
CA PRO A 13 4.53 -8.99 -21.88
C PRO A 13 4.42 -10.45 -21.40
N ASP A 14 5.44 -10.91 -20.68
CA ASP A 14 5.57 -12.24 -20.09
C ASP A 14 5.38 -12.25 -18.57
N ALA A 15 4.91 -11.14 -17.99
CA ALA A 15 4.64 -11.02 -16.55
C ALA A 15 3.65 -12.10 -16.10
N ARG A 16 3.98 -12.77 -15.00
CA ARG A 16 3.18 -13.85 -14.42
C ARG A 16 2.49 -13.39 -13.14
N GLU A 17 1.45 -14.09 -12.74
CA GLU A 17 0.91 -13.86 -11.40
C GLU A 17 1.92 -14.28 -10.34
N LEU A 18 2.08 -13.45 -9.31
CA LEU A 18 2.88 -13.78 -8.14
C LEU A 18 2.18 -14.92 -7.39
N PRO A 19 2.85 -16.06 -7.17
CA PRO A 19 2.27 -17.16 -6.40
C PRO A 19 2.04 -16.74 -4.94
N PRO A 20 1.33 -17.55 -4.13
CA PRO A 20 1.26 -17.33 -2.69
C PRO A 20 2.65 -17.21 -2.08
N VAL A 21 2.90 -16.13 -1.34
CA VAL A 21 4.22 -15.78 -0.81
C VAL A 21 4.30 -15.99 0.70
N CYS A 22 5.50 -16.31 1.19
CA CYS A 22 5.82 -16.35 2.61
C CYS A 22 6.13 -14.95 3.15
N GLY A 23 6.57 -14.03 2.29
CA GLY A 23 6.82 -12.64 2.62
C GLY A 23 8.28 -12.30 2.94
N GLN A 24 9.24 -13.08 2.45
CA GLN A 24 10.64 -12.66 2.42
C GLN A 24 10.81 -11.51 1.43
N VAL A 25 11.56 -10.48 1.80
CA VAL A 25 11.85 -9.34 0.92
C VAL A 25 13.34 -9.11 0.83
N ASP A 26 13.83 -9.00 -0.41
CA ASP A 26 15.25 -8.74 -0.70
C ASP A 26 15.39 -7.52 -1.60
N TYR A 27 16.24 -6.57 -1.20
CA TYR A 27 16.78 -5.53 -2.05
C TYR A 27 18.25 -5.93 -2.36
N ASN A 28 18.57 -6.14 -3.63
CA ASN A 28 19.87 -6.61 -4.07
C ASN A 28 20.55 -5.52 -4.88
N ASP A 29 21.57 -4.87 -4.31
CA ASP A 29 22.36 -3.79 -4.93
C ASP A 29 21.48 -2.69 -5.54
N VAL A 30 20.43 -2.27 -4.82
CA VAL A 30 19.40 -1.37 -5.33
C VAL A 30 19.90 0.06 -5.35
N SER A 31 19.89 0.67 -6.55
CA SER A 31 20.05 2.12 -6.73
C SER A 31 18.79 2.70 -7.39
N PHE A 32 18.44 3.92 -7.04
CA PHE A 32 17.28 4.60 -7.59
C PHE A 32 17.49 6.11 -7.75
N ASP A 33 17.15 6.59 -8.93
CA ASP A 33 17.16 8.01 -9.30
C ASP A 33 15.76 8.43 -9.76
N TYR A 34 15.25 9.56 -9.26
CA TYR A 34 14.05 10.18 -9.84
C TYR A 34 14.36 10.82 -11.20
N ALA A 35 13.33 11.02 -11.99
CA ALA A 35 13.42 11.79 -13.25
C ALA A 35 14.12 13.13 -13.00
N GLY A 36 15.21 13.40 -13.76
CA GLY A 36 16.07 14.58 -13.55
C GLY A 36 17.44 14.26 -12.93
N GLY A 37 17.75 12.98 -12.68
CA GLY A 37 19.08 12.53 -12.24
C GLY A 37 19.39 12.79 -10.77
N VAL A 38 18.34 12.95 -9.93
CA VAL A 38 18.52 13.06 -8.47
C VAL A 38 18.65 11.67 -7.89
N ASN A 39 19.88 11.26 -7.53
CA ASN A 39 20.14 10.00 -6.84
C ASN A 39 19.58 10.03 -5.42
N VAL A 40 18.79 9.03 -5.06
CA VAL A 40 18.13 8.93 -3.75
C VAL A 40 18.54 7.68 -2.99
N LEU A 41 18.76 6.58 -3.69
CA LEU A 41 19.23 5.32 -3.12
C LEU A 41 20.45 4.84 -3.90
N SER A 42 21.48 4.40 -3.20
CA SER A 42 22.72 3.90 -3.80
C SER A 42 23.15 2.61 -3.14
N HIS A 43 23.25 1.53 -3.94
CA HIS A 43 23.78 0.24 -3.53
C HIS A 43 23.18 -0.29 -2.22
N ILE A 44 21.84 -0.30 -2.13
CA ILE A 44 21.13 -0.81 -0.96
C ILE A 44 21.03 -2.33 -1.04
N ASP A 45 21.62 -2.99 -0.07
CA ASP A 45 21.43 -4.42 0.20
C ASP A 45 20.64 -4.57 1.50
N LEU A 46 19.46 -5.22 1.41
CA LEU A 46 18.59 -5.40 2.55
C LEU A 46 17.85 -6.74 2.42
N HIS A 47 17.87 -7.53 3.49
CA HIS A 47 17.15 -8.78 3.60
C HIS A 47 16.18 -8.73 4.78
N ILE A 48 14.92 -9.04 4.54
CA ILE A 48 13.86 -9.10 5.55
C ILE A 48 13.26 -10.51 5.53
N ALA A 49 13.39 -11.23 6.62
CA ALA A 49 12.84 -12.57 6.72
C ALA A 49 11.31 -12.58 6.87
N PRO A 50 10.61 -13.67 6.49
CA PRO A 50 9.18 -13.81 6.72
C PRO A 50 8.81 -13.59 8.20
N GLY A 51 7.81 -12.72 8.44
CA GLY A 51 7.35 -12.39 9.79
C GLY A 51 8.25 -11.43 10.57
N GLU A 52 9.34 -10.97 9.98
CA GLU A 52 10.21 -9.96 10.58
C GLU A 52 9.56 -8.58 10.52
N THR A 53 9.83 -7.76 11.55
CA THR A 53 9.48 -6.34 11.57
C THR A 53 10.74 -5.51 11.49
N LEU A 54 10.87 -4.74 10.41
CA LEU A 54 11.99 -3.83 10.18
C LEU A 54 11.54 -2.38 10.38
N ALA A 55 12.30 -1.61 11.15
CA ALA A 55 12.13 -0.17 11.27
C ALA A 55 13.22 0.58 10.49
N VAL A 56 12.79 1.38 9.49
CA VAL A 56 13.69 2.24 8.72
C VAL A 56 13.69 3.63 9.32
N VAL A 57 14.83 4.04 9.88
CA VAL A 57 15.00 5.34 10.55
C VAL A 57 16.04 6.20 9.83
N GLY A 58 15.88 7.51 9.88
CA GLY A 58 16.82 8.44 9.26
C GLY A 58 16.21 9.83 9.06
N PRO A 59 17.00 10.83 8.63
CA PRO A 59 16.54 12.19 8.41
C PRO A 59 15.46 12.27 7.34
N SER A 60 14.67 13.36 7.36
CA SER A 60 13.74 13.67 6.27
C SER A 60 14.52 13.82 4.96
N GLY A 61 13.96 13.31 3.86
CA GLY A 61 14.62 13.30 2.56
C GLY A 61 15.68 12.19 2.38
N GLY A 62 15.93 11.34 3.39
CA GLY A 62 16.90 10.24 3.32
C GLY A 62 16.46 9.00 2.52
N GLY A 63 15.44 9.10 1.67
CA GLY A 63 15.02 8.01 0.78
C GLY A 63 14.12 6.93 1.41
N LYS A 64 13.70 7.07 2.68
CA LYS A 64 12.85 6.07 3.36
C LYS A 64 11.55 5.77 2.63
N THR A 65 10.77 6.80 2.31
CA THR A 65 9.53 6.67 1.53
C THR A 65 9.79 6.08 0.15
N THR A 66 10.89 6.46 -0.51
CA THR A 66 11.29 5.90 -1.80
C THR A 66 11.57 4.40 -1.69
N LEU A 67 12.31 3.97 -0.67
CA LEU A 67 12.57 2.56 -0.41
C LEU A 67 11.24 1.78 -0.27
N CYS A 68 10.29 2.30 0.51
CA CYS A 68 8.96 1.73 0.69
C CYS A 68 8.14 1.67 -0.61
N GLN A 69 8.33 2.62 -1.53
CA GLN A 69 7.59 2.72 -2.79
C GLN A 69 8.10 1.78 -3.89
N LEU A 70 9.36 1.32 -3.79
CA LEU A 70 9.93 0.36 -4.75
C LEU A 70 9.30 -1.03 -4.62
N LEU A 71 8.96 -1.48 -3.41
CA LEU A 71 8.41 -2.83 -3.20
C LEU A 71 7.04 -3.04 -3.88
N PRO A 72 6.03 -2.14 -3.75
CA PRO A 72 4.76 -2.26 -4.49
C PRO A 72 4.90 -1.86 -5.97
N ARG A 73 6.14 -1.61 -6.43
CA ARG A 73 6.48 -1.19 -7.79
C ARG A 73 5.69 0.05 -8.21
N PHE A 74 5.78 1.13 -7.40
CA PHE A 74 5.35 2.46 -7.83
C PHE A 74 6.42 3.11 -8.72
N TYR A 75 7.66 2.64 -8.58
CA TYR A 75 8.80 2.95 -9.42
C TYR A 75 9.60 1.68 -9.68
N ASP A 76 10.28 1.59 -10.81
CA ASP A 76 11.29 0.56 -11.07
C ASP A 76 12.67 1.06 -10.63
N VAL A 77 13.50 0.15 -10.11
CA VAL A 77 14.88 0.48 -9.71
C VAL A 77 15.72 0.87 -10.91
N THR A 78 16.67 1.80 -10.73
CA THR A 78 17.64 2.17 -11.77
C THR A 78 18.71 1.09 -11.92
N GLN A 79 19.12 0.45 -10.81
CA GLN A 79 20.06 -0.66 -10.77
C GLN A 79 19.64 -1.66 -9.70
N GLY A 80 20.03 -2.91 -9.87
CA GLY A 80 19.73 -3.98 -8.93
C GLY A 80 18.33 -4.56 -9.09
N SER A 81 17.81 -5.17 -8.03
CA SER A 81 16.47 -5.79 -8.03
C SER A 81 15.84 -5.77 -6.66
N VAL A 82 14.49 -5.70 -6.65
CA VAL A 82 13.66 -5.93 -5.47
C VAL A 82 12.93 -7.25 -5.67
N CYS A 83 13.03 -8.17 -4.71
CA CYS A 83 12.43 -9.50 -4.82
C CYS A 83 11.51 -9.80 -3.64
N ILE A 84 10.47 -10.59 -3.89
CA ILE A 84 9.64 -11.23 -2.88
C ILE A 84 9.78 -12.74 -3.04
N ASP A 85 10.20 -13.43 -1.98
CA ASP A 85 10.49 -14.89 -1.99
C ASP A 85 11.41 -15.29 -3.17
N GLY A 86 12.41 -14.45 -3.47
CA GLY A 86 13.36 -14.64 -4.58
C GLY A 86 12.83 -14.29 -5.98
N ILE A 87 11.57 -13.83 -6.11
CA ILE A 87 10.96 -13.44 -7.38
C ILE A 87 11.09 -11.92 -7.55
N ASP A 88 11.76 -11.46 -8.62
CA ASP A 88 11.85 -10.05 -8.96
C ASP A 88 10.47 -9.44 -9.23
N VAL A 89 10.12 -8.36 -8.56
CA VAL A 89 8.81 -7.69 -8.67
C VAL A 89 8.50 -7.19 -10.09
N ARG A 90 9.51 -7.03 -10.94
CA ARG A 90 9.35 -6.62 -12.36
C ARG A 90 8.84 -7.74 -13.25
N THR A 91 8.98 -9.01 -12.83
CA THR A 91 8.59 -10.20 -13.61
C THR A 91 7.16 -10.66 -13.35
N VAL A 92 6.48 -10.01 -12.41
CA VAL A 92 5.10 -10.34 -12.04
C VAL A 92 4.13 -9.21 -12.37
N THR A 93 2.84 -9.53 -12.47
CA THR A 93 1.82 -8.52 -12.72
C THR A 93 1.66 -7.59 -11.51
N GLN A 94 1.51 -6.30 -11.75
CA GLN A 94 1.30 -5.30 -10.69
C GLN A 94 0.07 -5.65 -9.82
N ALA A 95 -0.98 -6.20 -10.43
CA ALA A 95 -2.18 -6.59 -9.72
C ALA A 95 -1.90 -7.68 -8.67
N SER A 96 -1.16 -8.74 -9.03
CA SER A 96 -0.79 -9.82 -8.11
C SER A 96 0.19 -9.34 -7.03
N LEU A 97 1.19 -8.54 -7.41
CA LEU A 97 2.15 -7.93 -6.50
C LEU A 97 1.44 -7.05 -5.45
N ARG A 98 0.62 -6.11 -5.90
CA ARG A 98 -0.09 -5.18 -5.02
C ARG A 98 -1.18 -5.85 -4.19
N ARG A 99 -1.62 -7.05 -4.54
CA ARG A 99 -2.52 -7.85 -3.71
C ARG A 99 -1.82 -8.32 -2.43
N CYS A 100 -0.56 -8.76 -2.50
CA CYS A 100 0.18 -9.25 -1.34
C CYS A 100 0.86 -8.14 -0.51
N VAL A 101 1.01 -6.92 -1.04
CA VAL A 101 1.62 -5.78 -0.34
C VAL A 101 0.55 -4.78 0.08
N GLY A 102 0.44 -4.50 1.37
CA GLY A 102 -0.40 -3.43 1.92
C GLY A 102 0.46 -2.21 2.29
N VAL A 103 -0.01 -1.02 1.92
CA VAL A 103 0.69 0.24 2.25
C VAL A 103 -0.26 1.15 3.02
N LEU A 104 0.15 1.56 4.22
CA LEU A 104 -0.49 2.64 4.96
C LEU A 104 0.36 3.89 4.77
N GLN A 105 -0.19 4.86 4.05
CA GLN A 105 0.47 6.14 3.77
C GLN A 105 0.13 7.17 4.85
N GLN A 106 1.02 8.15 5.04
CA GLN A 106 0.82 9.28 5.93
C GLN A 106 -0.45 10.08 5.57
N GLU A 107 -0.63 10.40 4.29
CA GLU A 107 -1.84 11.04 3.79
C GLU A 107 -2.88 9.99 3.40
N VAL A 108 -3.96 9.92 4.16
CA VAL A 108 -5.07 9.00 3.89
C VAL A 108 -5.96 9.55 2.78
N PHE A 109 -6.06 8.81 1.69
CA PHE A 109 -7.03 9.09 0.64
C PHE A 109 -8.33 8.31 0.84
N LEU A 110 -9.46 9.01 0.85
CA LEU A 110 -10.80 8.43 0.83
C LEU A 110 -11.53 8.86 -0.44
N PHE A 111 -12.27 7.92 -1.02
CA PHE A 111 -13.12 8.18 -2.17
C PHE A 111 -14.40 8.91 -1.75
N ALA A 112 -14.95 9.71 -2.65
CA ALA A 112 -16.25 10.37 -2.50
C ALA A 112 -17.37 9.32 -2.62
N ASP A 113 -17.54 8.52 -1.57
CA ASP A 113 -18.48 7.40 -1.49
C ASP A 113 -18.86 7.15 -0.02
N THR A 114 -19.60 6.08 0.27
CA THR A 114 -19.95 5.68 1.63
C THR A 114 -18.75 5.14 2.40
N ILE A 115 -18.85 5.08 3.72
CA ILE A 115 -17.86 4.42 4.59
C ILE A 115 -17.71 2.95 4.18
N ARG A 116 -18.82 2.25 3.92
CA ARG A 116 -18.85 0.85 3.47
C ARG A 116 -17.99 0.65 2.24
N GLU A 117 -18.23 1.41 1.17
CA GLU A 117 -17.49 1.29 -0.09
C GLU A 117 -16.03 1.70 0.08
N ASN A 118 -15.74 2.68 0.91
CA ASN A 118 -14.38 3.03 1.25
C ASN A 118 -13.61 1.89 1.92
N ILE A 119 -14.23 1.10 2.80
CA ILE A 119 -13.58 -0.08 3.41
C ILE A 119 -13.51 -1.20 2.38
N ARG A 120 -14.58 -1.46 1.60
CA ARG A 120 -14.67 -2.49 0.56
C ARG A 120 -13.58 -2.35 -0.51
N TYR A 121 -13.06 -1.14 -0.73
CA TYR A 121 -11.93 -0.90 -1.64
C TYR A 121 -10.69 -1.76 -1.32
N GLY A 122 -10.51 -2.18 -0.08
CA GLY A 122 -9.45 -3.12 0.31
C GLY A 122 -9.61 -4.51 -0.33
N ARG A 123 -10.86 -4.97 -0.51
CA ARG A 123 -11.22 -6.22 -1.19
C ARG A 123 -12.65 -6.11 -1.76
N PRO A 124 -12.80 -5.89 -3.07
CA PRO A 124 -14.10 -5.57 -3.70
C PRO A 124 -15.18 -6.66 -3.57
N ASP A 125 -14.79 -7.91 -3.42
CA ASP A 125 -15.68 -9.07 -3.26
C ASP A 125 -16.05 -9.37 -1.78
N ALA A 126 -15.64 -8.52 -0.85
CA ALA A 126 -15.90 -8.70 0.56
C ALA A 126 -17.40 -8.56 0.89
N THR A 127 -17.87 -9.43 1.76
CA THR A 127 -19.20 -9.34 2.35
C THR A 127 -19.32 -8.21 3.38
N ASP A 128 -20.54 -7.74 3.66
CA ASP A 128 -20.75 -6.71 4.68
C ASP A 128 -20.28 -7.16 6.07
N ALA A 129 -20.43 -8.44 6.41
CA ALA A 129 -19.93 -8.98 7.67
C ALA A 129 -18.38 -8.89 7.80
N GLU A 130 -17.65 -9.10 6.71
CA GLU A 130 -16.20 -8.95 6.68
C GLU A 130 -15.77 -7.48 6.77
N ILE A 131 -16.51 -6.57 6.13
CA ILE A 131 -16.31 -5.13 6.23
C ILE A 131 -16.49 -4.66 7.68
N GLU A 132 -17.59 -5.08 8.34
CA GLU A 132 -17.83 -4.77 9.74
C GLU A 132 -16.76 -5.36 10.67
N GLN A 133 -16.29 -6.58 10.38
CA GLN A 133 -15.20 -7.18 11.14
C GLN A 133 -13.91 -6.39 10.98
N ALA A 134 -13.55 -5.96 9.77
CA ALA A 134 -12.39 -5.11 9.51
C ALA A 134 -12.49 -3.77 10.26
N ALA A 135 -13.67 -3.16 10.28
CA ALA A 135 -13.92 -1.93 11.04
C ALA A 135 -13.79 -2.13 12.56
N ARG A 136 -14.21 -3.29 13.10
CA ARG A 136 -13.98 -3.65 14.51
C ARG A 136 -12.50 -3.80 14.83
N CYS A 137 -11.74 -4.48 13.96
CA CYS A 137 -10.28 -4.63 14.13
C CYS A 137 -9.56 -3.27 14.08
N ALA A 138 -10.07 -2.31 13.31
CA ALA A 138 -9.55 -0.96 13.21
C ALA A 138 -10.09 0.01 14.29
N GLU A 139 -10.85 -0.48 15.28
CA GLU A 139 -11.43 0.29 16.39
C GLU A 139 -12.31 1.49 15.93
N ILE A 140 -13.03 1.36 14.80
CA ILE A 140 -13.88 2.42 14.27
C ILE A 140 -15.38 2.03 14.18
N ASP A 141 -15.75 0.76 14.31
CA ASP A 141 -17.12 0.27 14.17
C ASP A 141 -18.14 1.01 15.05
N ARG A 142 -17.78 1.28 16.31
CA ARG A 142 -18.66 2.00 17.25
C ARG A 142 -18.97 3.42 16.80
N GLU A 143 -17.97 4.12 16.28
CA GLU A 143 -18.15 5.48 15.76
C GLU A 143 -18.99 5.50 14.50
N ILE A 144 -18.77 4.53 13.60
CA ILE A 144 -19.57 4.38 12.38
C ILE A 144 -21.05 4.14 12.74
N ARG A 145 -21.32 3.21 13.66
CA ARG A 145 -22.71 2.89 14.09
C ARG A 145 -23.41 4.04 14.84
N ALA A 146 -22.65 4.98 15.39
CA ALA A 146 -23.18 6.18 16.03
C ALA A 146 -23.56 7.29 15.03
N MET A 147 -23.14 7.18 13.76
CA MET A 147 -23.52 8.12 12.70
C MET A 147 -24.97 7.87 12.26
N PRO A 148 -25.70 8.91 11.79
CA PRO A 148 -27.11 8.77 11.39
C PRO A 148 -27.33 7.66 10.36
N ASP A 149 -26.47 7.53 9.35
CA ASP A 149 -26.58 6.56 8.27
C ASP A 149 -25.61 5.37 8.46
N GLY A 150 -24.92 5.27 9.61
CA GLY A 150 -23.99 4.19 9.91
C GLY A 150 -22.94 3.97 8.81
N TYR A 151 -22.84 2.74 8.32
CA TYR A 151 -21.90 2.38 7.24
C TYR A 151 -22.24 3.02 5.89
N ASP A 152 -23.49 3.47 5.69
CA ASP A 152 -23.94 4.11 4.47
C ASP A 152 -23.73 5.64 4.50
N THR A 153 -23.10 6.16 5.57
CA THR A 153 -22.69 7.55 5.68
C THR A 153 -21.73 7.92 4.55
N TYR A 154 -22.12 8.93 3.76
CA TYR A 154 -21.28 9.48 2.68
C TYR A 154 -20.18 10.36 3.26
N VAL A 155 -18.93 10.11 2.88
CA VAL A 155 -17.76 10.79 3.48
C VAL A 155 -17.33 12.07 2.75
N GLY A 156 -17.90 12.36 1.59
CA GLY A 156 -17.53 13.49 0.76
C GLY A 156 -16.18 13.33 0.06
N GLU A 157 -15.80 14.35 -0.72
CA GLU A 157 -14.50 14.35 -1.38
C GLU A 157 -13.37 14.31 -0.35
N ARG A 158 -12.44 13.36 -0.53
CA ARG A 158 -11.30 13.13 0.37
C ARG A 158 -11.70 12.96 1.85
N GLY A 159 -12.95 12.52 2.12
CA GLY A 159 -13.44 12.31 3.47
C GLY A 159 -13.55 13.60 4.30
N VAL A 160 -13.91 14.72 3.68
CA VAL A 160 -13.99 16.04 4.34
C VAL A 160 -14.85 16.04 5.60
N MET A 161 -15.84 15.15 5.67
CA MET A 161 -16.77 15.03 6.81
C MET A 161 -16.22 14.21 7.99
N LEU A 162 -15.01 13.67 7.88
CA LEU A 162 -14.38 12.83 8.89
C LEU A 162 -13.17 13.51 9.53
N SER A 163 -12.95 13.25 10.81
CA SER A 163 -11.71 13.67 11.50
C SER A 163 -10.48 12.92 10.96
N GLY A 164 -9.28 13.47 11.16
CA GLY A 164 -8.03 12.83 10.75
C GLY A 164 -7.88 11.41 11.31
N GLY A 165 -8.19 11.21 12.59
CA GLY A 165 -8.15 9.90 13.23
C GLY A 165 -9.17 8.90 12.66
N GLN A 166 -10.38 9.36 12.28
CA GLN A 166 -11.37 8.51 11.61
C GLN A 166 -10.89 8.08 10.22
N LYS A 167 -10.33 9.01 9.44
CA LYS A 167 -9.73 8.68 8.13
C LYS A 167 -8.63 7.63 8.26
N GLN A 168 -7.74 7.81 9.22
CA GLN A 168 -6.64 6.87 9.46
C GLN A 168 -7.17 5.48 9.83
N ARG A 169 -8.14 5.38 10.76
CA ARG A 169 -8.74 4.09 11.12
C ARG A 169 -9.52 3.44 9.98
N LEU A 170 -10.16 4.21 9.08
CA LEU A 170 -10.76 3.66 7.86
C LEU A 170 -9.71 3.08 6.91
N SER A 171 -8.55 3.74 6.77
CA SER A 171 -7.43 3.20 5.98
C SER A 171 -6.87 1.92 6.60
N ILE A 172 -6.78 1.85 7.92
CA ILE A 172 -6.41 0.64 8.66
C ILE A 172 -7.45 -0.47 8.44
N ALA A 173 -8.76 -0.16 8.45
CA ALA A 173 -9.80 -1.13 8.15
C ALA A 173 -9.67 -1.72 6.72
N ARG A 174 -9.31 -0.91 5.73
CA ARG A 174 -8.97 -1.39 4.38
C ARG A 174 -7.85 -2.44 4.40
N LEU A 175 -6.80 -2.21 5.19
CA LEU A 175 -5.68 -3.13 5.32
C LEU A 175 -6.09 -4.43 6.02
N PHE A 176 -6.89 -4.37 7.10
CA PHE A 176 -7.43 -5.57 7.74
C PHE A 176 -8.29 -6.38 6.76
N LEU A 177 -9.13 -5.71 5.97
CA LEU A 177 -9.97 -6.38 4.97
C LEU A 177 -9.14 -7.02 3.85
N LYS A 178 -8.10 -6.33 3.40
CA LYS A 178 -7.16 -6.81 2.37
C LYS A 178 -6.32 -7.98 2.86
N ASN A 179 -5.92 -7.98 4.13
CA ASN A 179 -5.07 -8.99 4.78
C ASN A 179 -3.79 -9.33 3.98
N PRO A 180 -2.93 -8.35 3.70
CA PRO A 180 -1.73 -8.55 2.89
C PRO A 180 -0.67 -9.34 3.67
N GLN A 181 0.21 -10.08 2.96
CA GLN A 181 1.34 -10.80 3.54
C GLN A 181 2.46 -9.87 3.97
N ILE A 182 2.63 -8.74 3.29
CA ILE A 182 3.65 -7.73 3.58
C ILE A 182 2.95 -6.41 3.87
N LEU A 183 3.31 -5.78 4.98
CA LEU A 183 2.74 -4.50 5.39
C LEU A 183 3.82 -3.42 5.45
N ILE A 184 3.58 -2.30 4.78
CA ILE A 184 4.42 -1.10 4.83
C ILE A 184 3.65 -0.01 5.57
N LEU A 185 4.26 0.53 6.64
CA LEU A 185 3.72 1.65 7.40
C LEU A 185 4.64 2.86 7.20
N ASP A 186 4.20 3.83 6.40
CA ASP A 186 4.97 5.05 6.13
C ASP A 186 4.43 6.19 7.01
N GLU A 187 5.21 6.56 8.04
CA GLU A 187 4.89 7.59 9.06
C GLU A 187 3.47 7.46 9.67
N ALA A 188 3.02 6.23 9.90
CA ALA A 188 1.67 5.94 10.41
C ALA A 188 1.40 6.47 11.85
N THR A 189 2.40 7.04 12.50
CA THR A 189 2.35 7.51 13.89
C THR A 189 2.92 8.92 14.01
N SER A 190 2.16 9.92 13.65
CA SER A 190 2.41 11.32 14.00
C SER A 190 1.24 11.88 14.82
#